data_81447da2e6d6eddb8d7c9679f9a0cc66
#
_entry.id   81447da2e6d6eddb8d7c9679f9a0cc66
#
_cell.length_a   1.000
_cell.length_b   1.000
_cell.length_c   1.000
_cell.angle_alpha   90.00
_cell.angle_beta   90.00
_cell.angle_gamma   90.00
#
_symmetry.space_group_name_H-M   'P 1'
#
loop_
_entity.id
_entity.type
_entity.pdbx_description
1 polymer ?
#
loop_
_entity_poly.entity_id
_entity_poly.type
_entity_poly.pdbx_seq_one_letter_code
_entity_poly.pdbx_strand_id
1 'polypeptide(L)'
;MRDFPFLRASADTVFDGVVGMLSVDELRELERMVATAATEELMSRFLRVEASHKADGSLITEADLEMQARLLRELARRWPAYAVLGEEMGAAEQEALMRGSDSGLWVLDPLDGTANFASGIPFFGVSIALMGDGRVQGGVVYDPVRRESFSALRGGGAWLNGETLVIDGPAPALRGAMGMVDLKRLPAELVQRFATRSPYRSQRSFGSVALDWCWLASERVQVYLHGGQKLWDYAAGSLVLAEAGGNGGLFEDYAGTRVEQLVLQPKIAIAATSTTLFEEWSGWLTAAMQGRG
;
A
#
# COMPACT_ATOMS: atom_id res chain seq x y z
N MET A 1 16.56 24.42 -7.73
CA MET A 1 15.71 23.77 -8.74
C MET A 1 16.50 22.58 -9.25
N ARG A 2 16.31 21.40 -8.68
CA ARG A 2 16.89 20.15 -9.17
C ARG A 2 15.72 19.27 -9.55
N ASP A 3 15.69 18.89 -10.82
CA ASP A 3 14.66 18.07 -11.42
C ASP A 3 14.50 16.74 -10.69
N PHE A 4 13.26 16.42 -10.31
CA PHE A 4 12.89 15.16 -9.68
C PHE A 4 12.63 14.13 -10.78
N PRO A 5 13.41 13.02 -10.87
CA PRO A 5 13.29 12.06 -11.97
C PRO A 5 12.12 11.06 -11.81
N PHE A 6 11.12 11.32 -10.96
CA PHE A 6 10.07 10.34 -10.68
C PHE A 6 8.64 10.78 -11.00
N LEU A 7 8.40 11.98 -11.54
CA LEU A 7 7.06 12.44 -11.86
C LEU A 7 7.07 13.30 -13.11
N ARG A 8 6.65 12.76 -14.21
CA ARG A 8 5.84 13.24 -15.33
C ARG A 8 6.15 12.44 -16.60
N ALA A 9 5.30 11.45 -16.88
CA ALA A 9 5.02 11.13 -18.27
C ALA A 9 3.80 11.98 -18.66
N SER A 10 3.95 12.83 -19.64
CA SER A 10 2.87 13.58 -20.27
C SER A 10 1.88 12.61 -20.90
N ALA A 11 0.60 12.91 -20.77
CA ALA A 11 -0.52 12.18 -21.37
C ALA A 11 -0.55 12.35 -22.91
N ASP A 12 0.41 11.82 -23.63
CA ASP A 12 0.39 11.62 -25.08
C ASP A 12 1.65 10.85 -25.49
N THR A 13 1.76 9.60 -25.06
CA THR A 13 2.76 8.70 -25.66
C THR A 13 2.11 7.33 -25.85
N VAL A 14 1.78 7.05 -27.08
CA VAL A 14 1.51 5.69 -27.58
C VAL A 14 2.71 4.83 -27.18
N PHE A 15 2.46 3.81 -26.35
CA PHE A 15 3.50 2.89 -25.89
C PHE A 15 3.95 2.01 -27.05
N ASP A 16 5.01 2.41 -27.76
CA ASP A 16 5.79 1.55 -28.61
C ASP A 16 7.00 1.01 -27.83
N GLY A 17 6.93 -0.26 -27.42
CA GLY A 17 8.14 -1.06 -27.24
C GLY A 17 8.70 -1.26 -25.83
N VAL A 18 8.04 -0.89 -24.72
CA VAL A 18 8.40 -1.45 -23.40
C VAL A 18 7.44 -2.63 -23.13
N VAL A 19 7.94 -3.84 -23.29
CA VAL A 19 7.26 -5.05 -22.78
C VAL A 19 7.32 -4.95 -21.27
N GLY A 20 6.29 -4.36 -20.67
CA GLY A 20 6.13 -4.34 -19.21
C GLY A 20 6.07 -5.77 -18.69
N MET A 21 6.55 -6.00 -17.47
CA MET A 21 6.48 -7.32 -16.82
C MET A 21 5.04 -7.83 -16.63
N LEU A 22 4.04 -6.95 -16.74
CA LEU A 22 2.62 -7.24 -16.65
C LEU A 22 1.85 -6.37 -17.65
N SER A 23 1.02 -6.98 -18.48
CA SER A 23 0.10 -6.29 -19.38
C SER A 23 -1.19 -5.88 -18.66
N VAL A 24 -2.00 -5.00 -19.28
CA VAL A 24 -3.32 -4.63 -18.76
C VAL A 24 -4.24 -5.85 -18.67
N ASP A 25 -4.21 -6.77 -19.64
CA ASP A 25 -5.04 -7.98 -19.62
C ASP A 25 -4.66 -8.91 -18.47
N GLU A 26 -3.35 -9.09 -18.21
CA GLU A 26 -2.84 -9.85 -17.07
C GLU A 26 -3.19 -9.18 -15.72
N LEU A 27 -3.14 -7.84 -15.64
CA LEU A 27 -3.61 -7.12 -14.47
C LEU A 27 -5.10 -7.37 -14.21
N ARG A 28 -5.94 -7.36 -15.25
CA ARG A 28 -7.37 -7.72 -15.15
C ARG A 28 -7.60 -9.17 -14.76
N GLU A 29 -6.74 -10.08 -15.21
CA GLU A 29 -6.76 -11.48 -14.78
C GLU A 29 -6.41 -11.58 -13.29
N LEU A 30 -5.37 -10.86 -12.83
CA LEU A 30 -4.96 -10.81 -11.43
C LEU A 30 -6.09 -10.28 -10.53
N GLU A 31 -6.77 -9.19 -10.90
CA GLU A 31 -7.92 -8.64 -10.17
C GLU A 31 -9.03 -9.68 -9.98
N ARG A 32 -9.42 -10.37 -11.05
CA ARG A 32 -10.46 -11.42 -10.99
C ARG A 32 -10.05 -12.59 -10.10
N MET A 33 -8.79 -13.00 -10.19
CA MET A 33 -8.23 -14.08 -9.37
C MET A 33 -8.27 -13.72 -7.89
N VAL A 34 -7.81 -12.52 -7.53
CA VAL A 34 -7.79 -12.03 -6.14
C VAL A 34 -9.21 -11.89 -5.59
N ALA A 35 -10.13 -11.31 -6.35
CA ALA A 35 -11.52 -11.15 -5.93
C ALA A 35 -12.21 -12.50 -5.68
N THR A 36 -11.97 -13.48 -6.54
CA THR A 36 -12.50 -14.85 -6.37
C THR A 36 -11.92 -15.51 -5.12
N ALA A 37 -10.60 -15.47 -4.97
CA ALA A 37 -9.93 -16.06 -3.80
C ALA A 37 -10.38 -15.40 -2.50
N ALA A 38 -10.46 -14.06 -2.45
CA ALA A 38 -10.91 -13.34 -1.25
C ALA A 38 -12.37 -13.67 -0.89
N THR A 39 -13.24 -13.86 -1.88
CA THR A 39 -14.63 -14.27 -1.63
C THR A 39 -14.70 -15.68 -1.02
N GLU A 40 -13.93 -16.62 -1.57
CA GLU A 40 -13.95 -18.02 -1.15
C GLU A 40 -13.20 -18.24 0.19
N GLU A 41 -12.05 -17.59 0.39
CA GLU A 41 -11.20 -17.85 1.55
C GLU A 41 -11.45 -16.86 2.71
N LEU A 42 -11.65 -15.57 2.44
CA LEU A 42 -11.82 -14.57 3.48
C LEU A 42 -13.30 -14.39 3.85
N MET A 43 -14.17 -14.04 2.90
CA MET A 43 -15.56 -13.70 3.22
C MET A 43 -16.37 -14.88 3.74
N SER A 44 -16.03 -16.11 3.35
CA SER A 44 -16.65 -17.33 3.90
C SER A 44 -16.32 -17.54 5.38
N ARG A 45 -15.18 -17.03 5.86
CA ARG A 45 -14.67 -17.18 7.22
C ARG A 45 -14.87 -15.94 8.08
N PHE A 46 -15.15 -14.78 7.49
CA PHE A 46 -15.37 -13.54 8.25
C PHE A 46 -16.44 -13.70 9.30
N LEU A 47 -16.18 -13.27 10.54
CA LEU A 47 -17.01 -13.45 11.74
C LEU A 47 -17.09 -14.92 12.26
N ARG A 48 -16.24 -15.83 11.76
CA ARG A 48 -16.33 -17.26 12.10
C ARG A 48 -15.00 -17.88 12.54
N VAL A 49 -13.90 -17.14 12.47
CA VAL A 49 -12.55 -17.64 12.81
C VAL A 49 -12.10 -17.13 14.15
N GLU A 50 -11.27 -17.95 14.80
CA GLU A 50 -10.49 -17.53 15.96
C GLU A 50 -9.10 -17.06 15.50
N ALA A 51 -8.57 -16.06 16.21
CA ALA A 51 -7.21 -15.57 15.97
C ALA A 51 -6.21 -16.19 16.96
N SER A 52 -5.01 -16.43 16.49
CA SER A 52 -3.85 -16.76 17.30
C SER A 52 -2.78 -15.67 17.16
N HIS A 53 -1.76 -15.74 18.04
CA HIS A 53 -0.65 -14.77 17.99
C HIS A 53 0.57 -15.39 17.32
N LYS A 54 1.20 -14.63 16.42
CA LYS A 54 2.55 -14.92 15.90
C LYS A 54 3.61 -14.66 16.98
N ALA A 55 4.85 -15.07 16.74
CA ALA A 55 5.97 -14.88 17.66
C ALA A 55 6.29 -13.38 17.91
N ASP A 56 5.99 -12.50 16.96
CA ASP A 56 6.16 -11.05 17.07
C ASP A 56 4.96 -10.33 17.74
N GLY A 57 3.96 -11.11 18.17
CA GLY A 57 2.75 -10.61 18.84
C GLY A 57 1.64 -10.12 17.87
N SER A 58 1.86 -10.15 16.57
CA SER A 58 0.80 -9.89 15.59
C SER A 58 -0.21 -11.04 15.55
N LEU A 59 -1.40 -10.78 15.00
CA LEU A 59 -2.46 -11.78 14.86
C LEU A 59 -2.30 -12.56 13.56
N ILE A 60 -2.76 -13.80 13.58
CA ILE A 60 -2.93 -14.67 12.41
C ILE A 60 -4.21 -15.47 12.58
N THR A 61 -4.91 -15.73 11.51
CA THR A 61 -6.08 -16.59 11.46
C THR A 61 -5.90 -17.70 10.42
N GLU A 62 -6.76 -18.70 10.45
CA GLU A 62 -6.82 -19.70 9.37
C GLU A 62 -7.05 -19.04 8.00
N ALA A 63 -7.78 -17.92 7.97
CA ALA A 63 -8.07 -17.20 6.74
C ALA A 63 -6.80 -16.65 6.06
N ASP A 64 -5.82 -16.14 6.84
CA ASP A 64 -4.53 -15.67 6.32
C ASP A 64 -3.78 -16.83 5.62
N LEU A 65 -3.71 -17.98 6.28
CA LEU A 65 -2.98 -19.16 5.78
C LEU A 65 -3.62 -19.74 4.52
N GLU A 66 -4.94 -19.92 4.52
CA GLU A 66 -5.67 -20.48 3.37
C GLU A 66 -5.63 -19.52 2.17
N MET A 67 -5.79 -18.22 2.43
CA MET A 67 -5.68 -17.21 1.38
C MET A 67 -4.26 -17.18 0.80
N GLN A 68 -3.22 -17.20 1.62
CA GLN A 68 -1.84 -17.26 1.14
C GLN A 68 -1.61 -18.53 0.31
N ALA A 69 -2.00 -19.69 0.82
CA ALA A 69 -1.84 -20.96 0.09
C ALA A 69 -2.58 -20.96 -1.25
N ARG A 70 -3.77 -20.35 -1.31
CA ARG A 70 -4.52 -20.19 -2.55
C ARG A 70 -3.78 -19.29 -3.55
N LEU A 71 -3.33 -18.11 -3.11
CA LEU A 71 -2.64 -17.16 -3.97
C LEU A 71 -1.33 -17.71 -4.50
N LEU A 72 -0.53 -18.41 -3.67
CA LEU A 72 0.70 -19.07 -4.10
C LEU A 72 0.45 -20.05 -5.24
N ARG A 73 -0.56 -20.92 -5.13
CA ARG A 73 -0.92 -21.87 -6.18
C ARG A 73 -1.35 -21.18 -7.47
N GLU A 74 -2.17 -20.14 -7.36
CA GLU A 74 -2.71 -19.43 -8.54
C GLU A 74 -1.63 -18.62 -9.25
N LEU A 75 -0.74 -17.94 -8.51
CA LEU A 75 0.38 -17.16 -9.07
C LEU A 75 1.38 -18.11 -9.75
N ALA A 76 1.79 -19.20 -9.10
CA ALA A 76 2.72 -20.17 -9.67
C ALA A 76 2.16 -20.83 -10.95
N ARG A 77 0.85 -21.02 -11.05
CA ARG A 77 0.20 -21.60 -12.23
C ARG A 77 0.14 -20.61 -13.41
N ARG A 78 -0.14 -19.33 -13.14
CA ARG A 78 -0.32 -18.31 -14.18
C ARG A 78 0.97 -17.64 -14.61
N TRP A 79 1.83 -17.36 -13.64
CA TRP A 79 3.13 -16.68 -13.86
C TRP A 79 4.29 -17.47 -13.26
N PRO A 80 4.57 -18.68 -13.78
CA PRO A 80 5.58 -19.59 -13.22
C PRO A 80 7.03 -19.06 -13.29
N ALA A 81 7.25 -18.00 -14.06
CA ALA A 81 8.55 -17.36 -14.18
C ALA A 81 8.93 -16.51 -12.95
N TYR A 82 7.96 -16.13 -12.12
CA TYR A 82 8.17 -15.24 -10.99
C TYR A 82 8.05 -16.00 -9.65
N ALA A 83 9.01 -15.76 -8.77
CA ALA A 83 8.91 -16.24 -7.39
C ALA A 83 7.82 -15.47 -6.62
N VAL A 84 7.40 -15.98 -5.47
CA VAL A 84 6.37 -15.35 -4.64
C VAL A 84 6.90 -15.22 -3.21
N LEU A 85 6.81 -14.01 -2.66
CA LEU A 85 7.11 -13.65 -1.28
C LEU A 85 5.81 -13.29 -0.57
N GLY A 86 5.45 -14.03 0.46
CA GLY A 86 4.26 -13.77 1.29
C GLY A 86 4.61 -13.33 2.70
N GLU A 87 3.70 -12.61 3.33
CA GLU A 87 3.85 -12.18 4.74
C GLU A 87 4.06 -13.36 5.68
N GLU A 88 3.33 -14.47 5.47
CA GLU A 88 3.31 -15.62 6.38
C GLU A 88 4.50 -16.59 6.18
N MET A 89 5.47 -16.23 5.35
CA MET A 89 6.71 -16.99 5.15
C MET A 89 7.75 -16.67 6.24
N GLY A 90 8.69 -17.59 6.45
CA GLY A 90 9.79 -17.37 7.39
C GLY A 90 10.77 -16.29 6.92
N ALA A 91 11.34 -15.51 7.85
CA ALA A 91 12.22 -14.38 7.53
C ALA A 91 13.43 -14.78 6.64
N ALA A 92 14.05 -15.94 6.89
CA ALA A 92 15.19 -16.42 6.08
C ALA A 92 14.77 -16.71 4.62
N GLU A 93 13.57 -17.22 4.41
CA GLU A 93 13.00 -17.47 3.09
C GLU A 93 12.68 -16.14 2.37
N GLN A 94 12.05 -15.20 3.06
CA GLN A 94 11.77 -13.85 2.55
C GLN A 94 13.06 -13.14 2.11
N GLU A 95 14.12 -13.20 2.93
CA GLU A 95 15.43 -12.61 2.58
C GLU A 95 16.08 -13.30 1.36
N ALA A 96 15.94 -14.63 1.24
CA ALA A 96 16.45 -15.35 0.08
C ALA A 96 15.74 -14.96 -1.21
N LEU A 97 14.41 -14.80 -1.17
CA LEU A 97 13.59 -14.35 -2.30
C LEU A 97 13.92 -12.93 -2.72
N MET A 98 14.10 -12.03 -1.75
CA MET A 98 14.49 -10.63 -2.04
C MET A 98 15.84 -10.51 -2.75
N ARG A 99 16.82 -11.36 -2.43
CA ARG A 99 18.12 -11.38 -3.13
C ARG A 99 18.04 -11.82 -4.59
N GLY A 100 16.99 -12.55 -4.97
CA GLY A 100 16.77 -13.04 -6.33
C GLY A 100 15.70 -12.27 -7.12
N SER A 101 15.29 -11.08 -6.63
CA SER A 101 14.10 -10.38 -7.13
C SER A 101 14.27 -9.64 -8.47
N ASP A 102 15.46 -9.57 -9.04
CA ASP A 102 15.72 -8.82 -10.28
C ASP A 102 14.93 -9.35 -11.49
N SER A 103 14.68 -10.67 -11.54
CA SER A 103 13.93 -11.32 -12.62
C SER A 103 12.40 -11.30 -12.44
N GLY A 104 11.91 -10.72 -11.37
CA GLY A 104 10.48 -10.63 -11.03
C GLY A 104 10.13 -11.39 -9.75
N LEU A 105 9.44 -10.71 -8.85
CA LEU A 105 8.98 -11.22 -7.56
C LEU A 105 7.58 -10.72 -7.25
N TRP A 106 6.65 -11.65 -7.08
CA TRP A 106 5.37 -11.31 -6.46
C TRP A 106 5.55 -11.11 -4.96
N VAL A 107 5.01 -10.02 -4.45
CA VAL A 107 4.96 -9.70 -3.02
C VAL A 107 3.51 -9.63 -2.62
N LEU A 108 3.10 -10.40 -1.60
CA LEU A 108 1.70 -10.47 -1.19
C LEU A 108 1.51 -10.38 0.31
N ASP A 109 0.44 -9.68 0.68
CA ASP A 109 -0.24 -9.77 1.96
C ASP A 109 -1.60 -10.44 1.72
N PRO A 110 -1.82 -11.65 2.27
CA PRO A 110 -3.07 -12.38 2.05
C PRO A 110 -4.26 -11.76 2.78
N LEU A 111 -4.02 -11.06 3.89
CA LEU A 111 -5.06 -10.43 4.72
C LEU A 111 -4.49 -9.25 5.51
N ASP A 112 -4.28 -8.11 4.83
CA ASP A 112 -3.94 -6.87 5.52
C ASP A 112 -5.11 -6.36 6.37
N GLY A 113 -4.86 -6.19 7.65
CA GLY A 113 -5.90 -5.89 8.63
C GLY A 113 -6.43 -7.12 9.38
N THR A 114 -5.59 -8.15 9.63
CA THR A 114 -5.94 -9.36 10.38
C THR A 114 -6.63 -9.07 11.71
N ALA A 115 -6.19 -8.02 12.44
CA ALA A 115 -6.82 -7.60 13.70
C ALA A 115 -8.27 -7.15 13.50
N ASN A 116 -8.56 -6.42 12.44
CA ASN A 116 -9.91 -6.02 12.07
C ASN A 116 -10.76 -7.24 11.70
N PHE A 117 -10.23 -8.11 10.87
CA PHE A 117 -10.88 -9.34 10.45
C PHE A 117 -11.28 -10.19 11.67
N ALA A 118 -10.34 -10.46 12.56
CA ALA A 118 -10.55 -11.24 13.78
C ALA A 118 -11.58 -10.60 14.74
N SER A 119 -11.62 -9.24 14.75
CA SER A 119 -12.56 -8.48 15.59
C SER A 119 -13.90 -8.21 14.94
N GLY A 120 -14.14 -8.68 13.70
CA GLY A 120 -15.37 -8.44 12.96
C GLY A 120 -15.52 -7.00 12.44
N ILE A 121 -14.42 -6.25 12.34
CA ILE A 121 -14.39 -4.89 11.77
C ILE A 121 -14.26 -5.01 10.25
N PRO A 122 -15.24 -4.50 9.45
CA PRO A 122 -15.25 -4.70 7.99
C PRO A 122 -14.30 -3.72 7.25
N PHE A 123 -13.02 -3.74 7.60
CA PHE A 123 -11.97 -2.95 6.95
C PHE A 123 -10.67 -3.76 6.92
N PHE A 124 -10.48 -4.52 5.87
CA PHE A 124 -9.34 -5.38 5.59
C PHE A 124 -9.26 -5.62 4.08
N GLY A 125 -8.10 -6.01 3.59
CA GLY A 125 -7.88 -6.20 2.16
C GLY A 125 -6.84 -7.25 1.84
N VAL A 126 -6.67 -7.50 0.54
CA VAL A 126 -5.62 -8.34 -0.02
C VAL A 126 -4.71 -7.45 -0.84
N SER A 127 -3.41 -7.55 -0.65
CA SER A 127 -2.41 -6.77 -1.39
C SER A 127 -1.47 -7.70 -2.18
N ILE A 128 -1.35 -7.47 -3.49
CA ILE A 128 -0.41 -8.20 -4.35
C ILE A 128 0.30 -7.20 -5.26
N ALA A 129 1.63 -7.26 -5.31
CA ALA A 129 2.46 -6.45 -6.20
C ALA A 129 3.46 -7.31 -6.93
N LEU A 130 3.72 -7.02 -8.20
CA LEU A 130 4.86 -7.54 -8.96
C LEU A 130 6.00 -6.53 -8.89
N MET A 131 7.14 -6.98 -8.39
CA MET A 131 8.40 -6.25 -8.38
C MET A 131 9.31 -6.74 -9.49
N GLY A 132 10.11 -5.83 -10.04
CA GLY A 132 11.18 -6.12 -10.98
C GLY A 132 12.05 -4.88 -11.17
N ASP A 133 13.32 -5.05 -11.47
CA ASP A 133 14.29 -3.96 -11.60
C ASP A 133 14.32 -3.02 -10.38
N GLY A 134 14.19 -3.59 -9.17
CA GLY A 134 14.18 -2.85 -7.90
C GLY A 134 12.94 -1.98 -7.65
N ARG A 135 11.86 -2.14 -8.44
CA ARG A 135 10.66 -1.30 -8.38
C ARG A 135 9.38 -2.15 -8.44
N VAL A 136 8.28 -1.58 -7.96
CA VAL A 136 6.94 -2.17 -8.20
C VAL A 136 6.55 -1.87 -9.65
N GLN A 137 6.21 -2.91 -10.41
CA GLN A 137 5.83 -2.83 -11.82
C GLN A 137 4.31 -2.80 -12.01
N GLY A 138 3.59 -3.49 -11.15
CA GLY A 138 2.13 -3.51 -11.15
C GLY A 138 1.61 -4.08 -9.83
N GLY A 139 0.33 -3.90 -9.56
CA GLY A 139 -0.25 -4.45 -8.34
C GLY A 139 -1.75 -4.26 -8.23
N VAL A 140 -2.32 -5.02 -7.31
CA VAL A 140 -3.74 -5.01 -6.97
C VAL A 140 -3.90 -4.96 -5.45
N VAL A 141 -4.78 -4.09 -4.98
CA VAL A 141 -5.33 -4.12 -3.62
C VAL A 141 -6.83 -4.35 -3.73
N TYR A 142 -7.33 -5.37 -3.06
CA TYR A 142 -8.75 -5.72 -3.10
C TYR A 142 -9.40 -5.62 -1.74
N ASP A 143 -10.48 -4.83 -1.64
CA ASP A 143 -11.38 -4.74 -0.50
C ASP A 143 -12.56 -5.70 -0.72
N PRO A 144 -12.62 -6.85 -0.05
CA PRO A 144 -13.68 -7.83 -0.28
C PRO A 144 -15.03 -7.41 0.31
N VAL A 145 -15.02 -6.50 1.30
CA VAL A 145 -16.25 -6.01 1.95
C VAL A 145 -16.99 -5.05 1.01
N ARG A 146 -16.25 -4.12 0.38
CA ARG A 146 -16.81 -3.14 -0.55
C ARG A 146 -16.82 -3.62 -1.98
N ARG A 147 -16.13 -4.74 -2.26
CA ARG A 147 -15.89 -5.25 -3.62
C ARG A 147 -15.21 -4.19 -4.50
N GLU A 148 -14.21 -3.56 -3.92
CA GLU A 148 -13.39 -2.55 -4.59
C GLU A 148 -12.03 -3.15 -4.95
N SER A 149 -11.72 -3.15 -6.24
CA SER A 149 -10.41 -3.55 -6.78
C SER A 149 -9.65 -2.30 -7.21
N PHE A 150 -8.61 -1.96 -6.47
CA PHE A 150 -7.66 -0.92 -6.82
C PHE A 150 -6.47 -1.58 -7.51
N SER A 151 -6.09 -1.10 -8.68
CA SER A 151 -4.97 -1.66 -9.43
C SER A 151 -4.16 -0.58 -10.10
N ALA A 152 -2.89 -0.88 -10.39
CA ALA A 152 -2.03 0.03 -11.14
C ALA A 152 -0.95 -0.75 -11.92
N LEU A 153 -0.53 -0.15 -13.03
CA LEU A 153 0.68 -0.50 -13.78
C LEU A 153 1.61 0.71 -13.81
N ARG A 154 2.88 0.48 -13.60
CA ARG A 154 3.89 1.54 -13.65
C ARG A 154 3.92 2.20 -15.03
N GLY A 155 3.64 3.52 -15.04
CA GLY A 155 3.52 4.31 -16.27
C GLY A 155 2.26 4.01 -17.08
N GLY A 156 1.39 3.10 -16.63
CA GLY A 156 0.16 2.73 -17.29
C GLY A 156 -1.10 3.35 -16.67
N GLY A 157 -0.98 3.92 -15.46
CA GLY A 157 -2.09 4.49 -14.71
C GLY A 157 -2.64 3.60 -13.60
N ALA A 158 -3.66 4.11 -12.92
CA ALA A 158 -4.38 3.43 -11.85
C ALA A 158 -5.87 3.26 -12.18
N TRP A 159 -6.49 2.26 -11.57
CA TRP A 159 -7.92 1.95 -11.77
C TRP A 159 -8.60 1.56 -10.45
N LEU A 160 -9.89 1.91 -10.35
CA LEU A 160 -10.81 1.39 -9.36
C LEU A 160 -11.95 0.65 -10.08
N ASN A 161 -12.06 -0.65 -9.84
CA ASN A 161 -13.05 -1.52 -10.51
C ASN A 161 -13.04 -1.41 -12.04
N GLY A 162 -11.86 -1.23 -12.63
CA GLY A 162 -11.68 -1.08 -14.07
C GLY A 162 -11.85 0.32 -14.63
N GLU A 163 -12.42 1.25 -13.86
CA GLU A 163 -12.52 2.66 -14.23
C GLU A 163 -11.23 3.40 -13.86
N THR A 164 -10.80 4.34 -14.70
CA THR A 164 -9.58 5.12 -14.45
C THR A 164 -9.68 5.87 -13.13
N LEU A 165 -8.66 5.71 -12.29
CA LEU A 165 -8.52 6.40 -11.01
C LEU A 165 -7.49 7.52 -11.15
N VAL A 166 -7.94 8.76 -11.04
CA VAL A 166 -7.10 9.97 -11.14
C VAL A 166 -7.47 10.91 -10.00
N ILE A 167 -6.46 11.47 -9.36
CA ILE A 167 -6.60 12.57 -8.40
C ILE A 167 -6.64 13.87 -9.21
N ASP A 168 -7.81 14.43 -9.43
CA ASP A 168 -8.03 15.63 -10.23
C ASP A 168 -8.77 16.76 -9.49
N GLY A 169 -9.23 16.46 -8.27
CA GLY A 169 -9.90 17.44 -7.41
C GLY A 169 -8.96 18.49 -6.83
N PRO A 170 -9.48 19.67 -6.46
CA PRO A 170 -8.70 20.71 -5.78
C PRO A 170 -8.32 20.20 -4.39
N ALA A 171 -7.03 20.01 -4.14
CA ALA A 171 -6.56 19.63 -2.80
C ALA A 171 -6.88 20.74 -1.78
N PRO A 172 -7.44 20.41 -0.62
CA PRO A 172 -7.63 21.40 0.44
C PRO A 172 -6.27 21.83 1.01
N ALA A 173 -6.21 23.01 1.63
CA ALA A 173 -5.10 23.31 2.55
C ALA A 173 -5.05 22.28 3.69
N LEU A 174 -3.89 22.06 4.30
CA LEU A 174 -3.70 21.04 5.33
C LEU A 174 -4.74 21.12 6.47
N ARG A 175 -5.09 22.32 6.93
CA ARG A 175 -6.14 22.52 7.97
C ARG A 175 -7.53 22.04 7.57
N GLY A 176 -7.82 21.94 6.28
CA GLY A 176 -9.08 21.42 5.75
C GLY A 176 -9.05 19.93 5.45
N ALA A 177 -7.87 19.32 5.45
CA ALA A 177 -7.67 17.93 5.07
C ALA A 177 -8.22 16.94 6.12
N MET A 178 -8.57 15.76 5.67
CA MET A 178 -8.73 14.58 6.51
C MET A 178 -7.42 13.80 6.50
N GLY A 179 -6.85 13.57 7.69
CA GLY A 179 -5.63 12.80 7.88
C GLY A 179 -5.93 11.34 8.21
N MET A 180 -5.22 10.43 7.57
CA MET A 180 -5.12 9.03 7.98
C MET A 180 -3.76 8.83 8.66
N VAL A 181 -3.78 8.64 10.00
CA VAL A 181 -2.56 8.64 10.81
C VAL A 181 -2.64 7.50 11.83
N ASP A 182 -1.68 6.58 11.76
CA ASP A 182 -1.53 5.53 12.79
C ASP A 182 -0.65 6.02 13.93
N LEU A 183 -1.28 6.60 14.96
CA LEU A 183 -0.58 7.12 16.14
C LEU A 183 0.19 6.06 16.92
N LYS A 184 -0.23 4.78 16.86
CA LYS A 184 0.38 3.68 17.61
C LYS A 184 1.87 3.46 17.25
N ARG A 185 2.26 3.80 16.03
CA ARG A 185 3.60 3.55 15.49
C ARG A 185 4.47 4.81 15.42
N LEU A 186 4.03 5.92 16.01
CA LEU A 186 4.75 7.18 15.99
C LEU A 186 5.54 7.41 17.28
N PRO A 187 6.62 8.21 17.23
CA PRO A 187 7.31 8.71 18.44
C PRO A 187 6.36 9.48 19.37
N ALA A 188 6.56 9.35 20.67
CA ALA A 188 5.69 9.95 21.67
C ALA A 188 5.55 11.47 21.50
N GLU A 189 6.63 12.15 21.14
CA GLU A 189 6.66 13.61 20.90
C GLU A 189 5.71 14.00 19.76
N LEU A 190 5.70 13.21 18.68
CA LEU A 190 4.84 13.46 17.55
C LEU A 190 3.38 13.15 17.88
N VAL A 191 3.10 12.08 18.63
CA VAL A 191 1.75 11.76 19.15
C VAL A 191 1.21 12.91 20.01
N GLN A 192 2.03 13.45 20.92
CA GLN A 192 1.65 14.58 21.76
C GLN A 192 1.32 15.83 20.93
N ARG A 193 2.08 16.08 19.85
CA ARG A 193 1.79 17.18 18.92
C ARG A 193 0.44 17.00 18.23
N PHE A 194 0.15 15.81 17.71
CA PHE A 194 -1.15 15.51 17.10
C PHE A 194 -2.32 15.71 18.07
N ALA A 195 -2.16 15.30 19.32
CA ALA A 195 -3.19 15.41 20.33
C ALA A 195 -3.47 16.88 20.75
N THR A 196 -2.44 17.75 20.75
CA THR A 196 -2.55 19.13 21.24
C THR A 196 -2.69 20.17 20.13
N ARG A 197 -2.13 19.92 18.94
CA ARG A 197 -2.05 20.85 17.82
C ARG A 197 -2.19 20.14 16.48
N SER A 198 -3.29 19.41 16.30
CA SER A 198 -3.58 18.71 15.03
C SER A 198 -3.52 19.67 13.84
N PRO A 199 -2.74 19.36 12.77
CA PRO A 199 -2.61 20.25 11.62
C PRO A 199 -3.78 20.13 10.64
N TYR A 200 -4.57 19.06 10.72
CA TYR A 200 -5.68 18.75 9.81
C TYR A 200 -7.03 18.86 10.52
N ARG A 201 -8.12 18.83 9.74
CA ARG A 201 -9.48 18.98 10.26
C ARG A 201 -9.95 17.77 11.07
N SER A 202 -9.62 16.56 10.62
CA SER A 202 -10.12 15.32 11.23
C SER A 202 -9.15 14.17 10.96
N GLN A 203 -9.09 13.21 11.90
CA GLN A 203 -8.20 12.04 11.80
C GLN A 203 -8.99 10.74 11.73
N ARG A 204 -8.40 9.76 11.02
CA ARG A 204 -8.81 8.36 10.99
C ARG A 204 -7.59 7.47 11.16
N SER A 205 -7.83 6.25 11.67
CA SER A 205 -6.90 5.12 11.65
C SER A 205 -7.77 3.88 11.53
N PHE A 206 -7.69 3.18 10.41
CA PHE A 206 -8.60 2.09 10.10
C PHE A 206 -7.98 0.71 10.26
N GLY A 207 -6.65 0.58 10.22
CA GLY A 207 -5.93 -0.65 10.54
C GLY A 207 -5.76 -1.62 9.37
N SER A 208 -5.80 -1.13 8.14
CA SER A 208 -5.37 -1.83 6.92
C SER A 208 -4.52 -0.87 6.10
N VAL A 209 -3.22 -1.14 6.05
CA VAL A 209 -2.24 -0.28 5.38
C VAL A 209 -2.45 -0.24 3.88
N ALA A 210 -2.73 -1.39 3.26
CA ALA A 210 -2.96 -1.48 1.83
C ALA A 210 -4.18 -0.65 1.41
N LEU A 211 -5.28 -0.74 2.18
CA LEU A 211 -6.48 0.07 1.93
C LEU A 211 -6.26 1.55 2.24
N ASP A 212 -5.41 1.89 3.21
CA ASP A 212 -5.09 3.29 3.53
C ASP A 212 -4.51 4.02 2.32
N TRP A 213 -3.54 3.40 1.60
CA TRP A 213 -2.99 3.93 0.36
C TRP A 213 -4.05 4.11 -0.74
N CYS A 214 -4.94 3.13 -0.87
CA CYS A 214 -6.01 3.16 -1.88
C CYS A 214 -7.06 4.23 -1.57
N TRP A 215 -7.37 4.44 -0.28
CA TRP A 215 -8.29 5.49 0.13
C TRP A 215 -7.71 6.89 -0.03
N LEU A 216 -6.38 7.01 0.10
CA LEU A 216 -5.69 8.24 -0.27
C LEU A 216 -5.74 8.48 -1.78
N ALA A 217 -5.47 7.45 -2.59
CA ALA A 217 -5.52 7.52 -4.05
C ALA A 217 -6.92 7.85 -4.60
N SER A 218 -7.98 7.47 -3.88
CA SER A 218 -9.38 7.78 -4.21
C SER A 218 -9.92 9.04 -3.50
N GLU A 219 -9.05 9.90 -2.95
CA GLU A 219 -9.36 11.18 -2.29
C GLU A 219 -10.34 11.09 -1.11
N ARG A 220 -10.58 9.88 -0.57
CA ARG A 220 -11.39 9.69 0.65
C ARG A 220 -10.73 10.30 1.88
N VAL A 221 -9.41 10.38 1.87
CA VAL A 221 -8.55 11.11 2.81
C VAL A 221 -7.50 11.87 2.01
N GLN A 222 -6.87 12.89 2.59
CA GLN A 222 -5.98 13.76 1.82
C GLN A 222 -4.52 13.73 2.26
N VAL A 223 -4.24 13.34 3.50
CA VAL A 223 -2.85 13.14 4.00
C VAL A 223 -2.73 11.83 4.73
N TYR A 224 -1.56 11.20 4.63
CA TYR A 224 -1.27 9.90 5.21
C TYR A 224 0.04 9.91 5.99
N LEU A 225 0.06 9.21 7.13
CA LEU A 225 1.25 8.95 7.93
C LEU A 225 1.14 7.61 8.64
N HIS A 226 2.17 6.79 8.47
CA HIS A 226 2.32 5.54 9.19
C HIS A 226 3.78 5.32 9.57
N GLY A 227 4.07 5.01 10.84
CA GLY A 227 5.43 4.97 11.38
C GLY A 227 6.23 3.71 11.07
N GLY A 228 5.66 2.70 10.40
CA GLY A 228 6.39 1.48 10.06
C GLY A 228 5.53 0.50 9.29
N GLN A 229 5.71 0.43 7.96
CA GLN A 229 5.02 -0.48 7.04
C GLN A 229 5.99 -1.52 6.49
N LYS A 230 5.53 -2.74 6.34
CA LYS A 230 6.28 -3.81 5.69
C LYS A 230 6.07 -3.77 4.18
N LEU A 231 6.96 -4.41 3.43
CA LEU A 231 6.96 -4.39 1.97
C LEU A 231 5.61 -4.79 1.35
N TRP A 232 5.01 -5.85 1.84
CA TRP A 232 3.74 -6.39 1.33
C TRP A 232 2.53 -5.51 1.66
N ASP A 233 2.61 -4.71 2.75
CA ASP A 233 1.55 -3.77 3.13
C ASP A 233 1.44 -2.61 2.13
N TYR A 234 2.60 -2.07 1.67
CA TYR A 234 2.62 -0.83 0.91
C TYR A 234 2.87 -0.97 -0.60
N ALA A 235 3.47 -2.08 -1.05
CA ALA A 235 3.97 -2.15 -2.42
C ALA A 235 2.89 -1.85 -3.48
N ALA A 236 1.76 -2.54 -3.45
CA ALA A 236 0.69 -2.32 -4.41
C ALA A 236 0.02 -0.94 -4.22
N GLY A 237 -0.37 -0.62 -2.98
CA GLY A 237 -1.10 0.62 -2.68
C GLY A 237 -0.31 1.89 -2.98
N SER A 238 1.01 1.91 -2.71
CA SER A 238 1.86 3.05 -3.04
C SER A 238 1.99 3.30 -4.55
N LEU A 239 2.00 2.23 -5.36
CA LEU A 239 1.95 2.36 -6.81
C LEU A 239 0.59 2.91 -7.26
N VAL A 240 -0.52 2.42 -6.70
CA VAL A 240 -1.87 2.94 -7.00
C VAL A 240 -1.92 4.46 -6.75
N LEU A 241 -1.41 4.93 -5.59
CA LEU A 241 -1.35 6.37 -5.31
C LEU A 241 -0.50 7.13 -6.33
N ALA A 242 0.70 6.63 -6.64
CA ALA A 242 1.62 7.30 -7.57
C ALA A 242 1.03 7.41 -8.98
N GLU A 243 0.43 6.34 -9.49
CA GLU A 243 -0.18 6.30 -10.82
C GLU A 243 -1.51 7.07 -10.89
N ALA A 244 -2.21 7.25 -9.75
CA ALA A 244 -3.37 8.13 -9.65
C ALA A 244 -2.99 9.62 -9.59
N GLY A 245 -1.71 9.97 -9.45
CA GLY A 245 -1.24 11.37 -9.42
C GLY A 245 -1.02 11.95 -8.02
N GLY A 246 -1.10 11.13 -6.96
CA GLY A 246 -0.75 11.54 -5.61
C GLY A 246 0.75 11.70 -5.41
N ASN A 247 1.16 12.28 -4.28
CA ASN A 247 2.56 12.50 -3.93
C ASN A 247 2.88 11.89 -2.57
N GLY A 248 4.08 11.31 -2.45
CA GLY A 248 4.53 10.70 -1.20
C GLY A 248 5.50 9.55 -1.43
N GLY A 249 5.62 8.70 -0.44
CA GLY A 249 6.47 7.52 -0.52
C GLY A 249 6.91 7.02 0.84
N LEU A 250 8.02 6.30 0.82
CA LEU A 250 8.62 5.69 1.99
C LEU A 250 9.87 6.47 2.41
N PHE A 251 10.09 6.53 3.72
CA PHE A 251 11.14 7.33 4.32
C PHE A 251 11.85 6.56 5.44
N GLU A 252 13.13 6.88 5.62
CA GLU A 252 13.94 6.38 6.74
C GLU A 252 13.63 7.12 8.03
N ASP A 253 13.24 8.39 7.91
CA ASP A 253 12.99 9.29 9.03
C ASP A 253 11.86 10.30 8.72
N TYR A 254 11.44 11.04 9.73
CA TYR A 254 10.45 12.11 9.61
C TYR A 254 11.03 13.44 9.07
N ALA A 255 12.34 13.51 8.82
CA ALA A 255 13.00 14.64 8.19
C ALA A 255 12.93 14.59 6.66
N GLY A 256 12.45 13.48 6.10
CA GLY A 256 12.19 13.33 4.67
C GLY A 256 13.28 12.60 3.88
N THR A 257 14.18 11.87 4.56
CA THR A 257 15.15 10.99 3.90
C THR A 257 14.39 9.86 3.20
N ARG A 258 14.34 9.88 1.86
CA ARG A 258 13.60 8.89 1.07
C ARG A 258 14.31 7.54 1.05
N VAL A 259 13.51 6.46 1.05
CA VAL A 259 13.98 5.11 0.79
C VAL A 259 14.28 4.97 -0.70
N GLU A 260 15.50 4.53 -1.03
CA GLU A 260 15.95 4.38 -2.43
C GLU A 260 15.63 3.00 -3.00
N GLN A 261 15.58 1.98 -2.14
CA GLN A 261 15.34 0.59 -2.54
C GLN A 261 14.23 -0.05 -1.72
N LEU A 262 13.49 -0.96 -2.33
CA LEU A 262 12.49 -1.76 -1.63
C LEU A 262 13.19 -2.76 -0.71
N VAL A 263 12.80 -2.80 0.56
CA VAL A 263 13.42 -3.62 1.61
C VAL A 263 12.36 -4.25 2.51
N LEU A 264 12.74 -5.32 3.18
CA LEU A 264 11.85 -6.01 4.14
C LEU A 264 11.66 -5.26 5.46
N GLN A 265 12.66 -4.42 5.84
CA GLN A 265 12.58 -3.64 7.07
C GLN A 265 11.45 -2.61 6.99
N PRO A 266 10.67 -2.45 8.07
CA PRO A 266 9.59 -1.48 8.11
C PRO A 266 10.05 -0.06 7.80
N LYS A 267 9.26 0.69 7.01
CA LYS A 267 9.55 2.06 6.60
C LYS A 267 8.41 3.00 6.96
N ILE A 268 8.77 4.27 7.19
CA ILE A 268 7.79 5.33 7.42
C ILE A 268 7.13 5.68 6.10
N ALA A 269 5.80 5.79 6.08
CA ALA A 269 5.04 6.28 4.95
C ALA A 269 4.55 7.70 5.21
N ILE A 270 4.82 8.62 4.30
CA ILE A 270 4.30 9.99 4.29
C ILE A 270 3.75 10.27 2.89
N ALA A 271 2.47 10.64 2.79
CA ALA A 271 1.86 10.86 1.49
C ALA A 271 0.70 11.86 1.56
N ALA A 272 0.33 12.42 0.42
CA ALA A 272 -0.80 13.31 0.24
C ALA A 272 -1.38 13.22 -1.18
N THR A 273 -2.59 13.73 -1.37
CA THR A 273 -3.28 13.74 -2.68
C THR A 273 -2.69 14.74 -3.68
N SER A 274 -1.82 15.66 -3.28
CA SER A 274 -1.15 16.59 -4.20
C SER A 274 0.25 16.95 -3.73
N THR A 275 1.08 17.46 -4.64
CA THR A 275 2.44 17.93 -4.33
C THR A 275 2.42 19.08 -3.31
N THR A 276 1.56 20.08 -3.50
CA THR A 276 1.47 21.21 -2.57
C THR A 276 1.06 20.77 -1.16
N LEU A 277 0.05 19.90 -1.08
CA LEU A 277 -0.39 19.38 0.23
C LEU A 277 0.67 18.48 0.87
N PHE A 278 1.43 17.72 0.07
CA PHE A 278 2.55 16.92 0.56
C PHE A 278 3.66 17.80 1.13
N GLU A 279 3.98 18.92 0.49
CA GLU A 279 4.98 19.88 0.97
C GLU A 279 4.54 20.51 2.30
N GLU A 280 3.28 20.95 2.42
CA GLU A 280 2.72 21.43 3.69
C GLU A 280 2.78 20.36 4.79
N TRP A 281 2.39 19.12 4.45
CA TRP A 281 2.32 18.01 5.38
C TRP A 281 3.70 17.57 5.88
N SER A 282 4.64 17.34 4.98
CA SER A 282 6.02 16.95 5.32
C SER A 282 6.76 18.07 6.04
N GLY A 283 6.52 19.32 5.67
CA GLY A 283 7.05 20.50 6.38
C GLY A 283 6.55 20.58 7.82
N TRP A 284 5.25 20.34 8.05
CA TRP A 284 4.70 20.31 9.41
C TRP A 284 5.30 19.17 10.25
N LEU A 285 5.45 17.96 9.68
CA LEU A 285 6.06 16.82 10.36
C LEU A 285 7.51 17.13 10.78
N THR A 286 8.30 17.68 9.87
CA THR A 286 9.69 18.06 10.13
C THR A 286 9.77 19.11 11.26
N ALA A 287 8.93 20.14 11.22
CA ALA A 287 8.87 21.16 12.26
C ALA A 287 8.44 20.59 13.62
N ALA A 288 7.46 19.67 13.61
CA ALA A 288 6.99 19.01 14.82
C ALA A 288 8.11 18.18 15.49
N MET A 289 8.90 17.44 14.70
CA MET A 289 10.04 16.66 15.21
C MET A 289 11.20 17.53 15.73
N GLN A 290 11.35 18.75 15.21
CA GLN A 290 12.37 19.71 15.68
C GLN A 290 11.93 20.54 16.91
N GLY A 291 10.75 20.27 17.45
CA GLY A 291 10.20 21.05 18.56
C GLY A 291 9.73 22.46 18.17
N ARG A 292 9.64 22.76 16.89
CA ARG A 292 9.20 24.04 16.31
C ARG A 292 7.70 23.96 15.97
N GLY A 293 6.91 24.92 16.40
CA GLY A 293 5.47 24.99 16.05
C GLY A 293 4.55 25.25 17.23
#